data_abdfa480ad16c2f8523191d12906e5ce
#
_entry.id   abdfa480ad16c2f8523191d12906e5ce
#
_cell.length_a   1.000
_cell.length_b   1.000
_cell.length_c   1.000
_cell.angle_alpha   90.00
_cell.angle_beta   90.00
_cell.angle_gamma   90.00
#
_symmetry.space_group_name_H-M   'P 1'
#
loop_
_entity.id
_entity.type
_entity.pdbx_description
1 polymer ?
#
loop_
_entity_poly.entity_id
_entity_poly.type
_entity_poly.pdbx_seq_one_letter_code
_entity_poly.pdbx_strand_id
1 'polypeptide(L)'
;MASKQYIIIGLGNSAIFLARHLTSLGHDVLVVDNHPEKVQDISSTVSQAMVADSTRKKQLASVPLQKADSVIVCIGENLEASLLTVLNLKELGVKHIIAKSSSAAHSSILEKLGVSDIFHPERDSAIALAERLNRPNMLDFLPFMEGFSIVEVVCPKDFIGKTLKDLNITHKYGVQVIAIRDPQEPTPKIGNLADIVLQEDDVLFLIGPNNALDKFKS
;
A
#
# COMPACT_ATOMS: atom_id res chain seq x y z
N MET A 1 13.41 14.73 1.73
CA MET A 1 12.24 15.22 0.96
C MET A 1 11.60 16.34 1.74
N ALA A 2 10.94 17.31 1.10
CA ALA A 2 10.18 18.34 1.83
C ALA A 2 9.02 17.68 2.60
N SER A 3 8.76 18.13 3.83
CA SER A 3 7.59 17.69 4.60
C SER A 3 6.31 18.12 3.87
N LYS A 4 5.35 17.21 3.76
CA LYS A 4 4.01 17.48 3.22
C LYS A 4 3.00 17.51 4.36
N GLN A 5 1.86 18.16 4.12
CA GLN A 5 0.77 18.24 5.08
C GLN A 5 -0.41 17.36 4.63
N TYR A 6 -0.78 16.41 5.47
CA TYR A 6 -1.91 15.51 5.24
C TYR A 6 -3.00 15.71 6.28
N ILE A 7 -4.24 15.71 5.83
CA ILE A 7 -5.40 15.67 6.74
C ILE A 7 -6.11 14.35 6.53
N ILE A 8 -6.31 13.59 7.60
CA ILE A 8 -7.00 12.29 7.58
C ILE A 8 -8.30 12.45 8.35
N ILE A 9 -9.42 12.15 7.69
CA ILE A 9 -10.76 12.27 8.24
C ILE A 9 -11.37 10.90 8.44
N GLY A 10 -11.74 10.58 9.68
CA GLY A 10 -12.23 9.28 10.12
C GLY A 10 -11.11 8.37 10.61
N LEU A 11 -11.15 8.02 11.90
CA LEU A 11 -10.15 7.21 12.61
C LEU A 11 -10.60 5.75 12.74
N GLY A 12 -10.76 5.08 11.58
CA GLY A 12 -10.82 3.62 11.53
C GLY A 12 -9.41 3.00 11.51
N ASN A 13 -9.32 1.68 11.56
CA ASN A 13 -8.03 0.97 11.63
C ASN A 13 -7.05 1.37 10.52
N SER A 14 -7.49 1.40 9.27
CA SER A 14 -6.63 1.81 8.14
C SER A 14 -6.12 3.24 8.27
N ALA A 15 -6.94 4.15 8.80
CA ALA A 15 -6.57 5.55 9.04
C ALA A 15 -5.48 5.70 10.09
N ILE A 16 -5.58 4.94 11.19
CA ILE A 16 -4.60 4.96 12.28
C ILE A 16 -3.22 4.50 11.77
N PHE A 17 -3.17 3.40 11.01
CA PHE A 17 -1.93 2.92 10.40
C PHE A 17 -1.36 3.93 9.42
N LEU A 18 -2.20 4.50 8.55
CA LEU A 18 -1.80 5.51 7.58
C LEU A 18 -1.22 6.76 8.27
N ALA A 19 -1.91 7.28 9.29
CA ALA A 19 -1.48 8.46 10.04
C ALA A 19 -0.11 8.25 10.71
N ARG A 20 0.05 7.13 11.41
CA ARG A 20 1.31 6.77 12.06
C ARG A 20 2.45 6.62 11.07
N HIS A 21 2.21 5.96 9.95
CA HIS A 21 3.24 5.74 8.94
C HIS A 21 3.65 7.05 8.26
N LEU A 22 2.71 7.90 7.85
CA LEU A 22 3.03 9.21 7.29
C LEU A 22 3.82 10.09 8.26
N THR A 23 3.48 10.05 9.55
CA THR A 23 4.24 10.75 10.60
C THR A 23 5.66 10.20 10.73
N SER A 24 5.84 8.87 10.70
CA SER A 24 7.18 8.24 10.75
C SER A 24 8.05 8.58 9.54
N LEU A 25 7.44 8.90 8.40
CA LEU A 25 8.13 9.39 7.20
C LEU A 25 8.48 10.90 7.28
N GLY A 26 8.15 11.57 8.39
CA GLY A 26 8.49 12.99 8.61
C GLY A 26 7.50 13.96 8.00
N HIS A 27 6.25 13.56 7.77
CA HIS A 27 5.19 14.43 7.28
C HIS A 27 4.34 15.01 8.41
N ASP A 28 3.74 16.17 8.17
CA ASP A 28 2.78 16.77 9.08
C ASP A 28 1.40 16.16 8.88
N VAL A 29 0.90 15.50 9.91
CA VAL A 29 -0.38 14.81 9.85
C VAL A 29 -1.36 15.42 10.85
N LEU A 30 -2.50 15.90 10.34
CA LEU A 30 -3.66 16.29 11.15
C LEU A 30 -4.74 15.22 10.97
N VAL A 31 -5.25 14.70 12.08
CA VAL A 31 -6.37 13.75 12.07
C VAL A 31 -7.64 14.40 12.58
N VAL A 32 -8.78 13.99 12.02
CA VAL A 32 -10.12 14.50 12.37
C VAL A 32 -11.06 13.34 12.53
N ASP A 33 -11.74 13.24 13.66
CA ASP A 33 -12.82 12.29 13.91
C ASP A 33 -13.89 12.92 14.82
N ASN A 34 -15.12 12.44 14.76
CA ASN A 34 -16.20 12.89 15.63
C ASN A 34 -16.23 12.21 17.01
N HIS A 35 -15.38 11.19 17.24
CA HIS A 35 -15.24 10.49 18.51
C HIS A 35 -14.03 11.01 19.29
N PRO A 36 -14.25 11.72 20.42
CA PRO A 36 -13.15 12.30 21.22
C PRO A 36 -12.13 11.26 21.69
N GLU A 37 -12.58 10.06 22.03
CA GLU A 37 -11.72 8.96 22.51
C GLU A 37 -10.69 8.57 21.46
N LYS A 38 -11.12 8.34 20.19
CA LYS A 38 -10.21 7.99 19.09
C LYS A 38 -9.19 9.09 18.81
N VAL A 39 -9.63 10.35 18.89
CA VAL A 39 -8.76 11.52 18.71
C VAL A 39 -7.72 11.59 19.81
N GLN A 40 -8.13 11.35 21.07
CA GLN A 40 -7.23 11.34 22.22
C GLN A 40 -6.18 10.23 22.09
N ASP A 41 -6.56 9.02 21.69
CA ASP A 41 -5.67 7.86 21.59
C ASP A 41 -4.52 8.05 20.59
N ILE A 42 -4.75 8.79 19.49
CA ILE A 42 -3.74 9.01 18.46
C ILE A 42 -2.97 10.34 18.64
N SER A 43 -3.47 11.23 19.49
CA SER A 43 -2.97 12.61 19.60
C SER A 43 -1.48 12.73 19.87
N SER A 44 -0.88 11.78 20.60
CA SER A 44 0.56 11.76 20.91
C SER A 44 1.45 11.28 19.75
N THR A 45 0.87 10.73 18.68
CA THR A 45 1.60 10.11 17.56
C THR A 45 1.50 10.86 16.24
N VAL A 46 0.72 11.93 16.19
CA VAL A 46 0.51 12.77 15.01
C VAL A 46 0.80 14.23 15.33
N SER A 47 0.96 15.08 14.31
CA SER A 47 1.25 16.51 14.51
C SER A 47 0.08 17.25 15.16
N GLN A 48 -1.16 16.92 14.77
CA GLN A 48 -2.37 17.52 15.32
C GLN A 48 -3.53 16.52 15.29
N ALA A 49 -4.46 16.65 16.25
CA ALA A 49 -5.68 15.86 16.32
C ALA A 49 -6.86 16.74 16.69
N MET A 50 -7.96 16.65 15.98
CA MET A 50 -9.15 17.51 16.16
C MET A 50 -10.43 16.67 16.26
N VAL A 51 -11.30 17.03 17.20
CA VAL A 51 -12.65 16.48 17.25
C VAL A 51 -13.58 17.34 16.41
N ALA A 52 -14.12 16.78 15.32
CA ALA A 52 -15.08 17.46 14.47
C ALA A 52 -15.94 16.46 13.69
N ASP A 53 -17.20 16.81 13.49
CA ASP A 53 -18.11 16.08 12.60
C ASP A 53 -17.96 16.61 11.17
N SER A 54 -17.29 15.84 10.31
CA SER A 54 -16.99 16.20 8.92
C SER A 54 -18.24 16.24 8.02
N THR A 55 -19.34 15.64 8.43
CA THR A 55 -20.63 15.73 7.72
C THR A 55 -21.25 17.12 7.88
N ARG A 56 -20.83 17.88 8.89
CA ARG A 56 -21.27 19.25 9.14
C ARG A 56 -20.30 20.25 8.56
N LYS A 57 -20.65 20.85 7.43
CA LYS A 57 -19.79 21.79 6.69
C LYS A 57 -19.17 22.89 7.57
N LYS A 58 -19.93 23.42 8.55
CA LYS A 58 -19.42 24.46 9.48
C LYS A 58 -18.31 23.96 10.37
N GLN A 59 -18.39 22.72 10.85
CA GLN A 59 -17.32 22.13 11.66
C GLN A 59 -16.11 21.78 10.80
N LEU A 60 -16.33 21.21 9.61
CA LEU A 60 -15.27 20.90 8.68
C LEU A 60 -14.52 22.15 8.21
N ALA A 61 -15.19 23.28 8.07
CA ALA A 61 -14.57 24.57 7.71
C ALA A 61 -13.61 25.13 8.79
N SER A 62 -13.69 24.65 10.04
CA SER A 62 -12.72 25.02 11.09
C SER A 62 -11.39 24.25 10.98
N VAL A 63 -11.34 23.19 10.20
CA VAL A 63 -10.13 22.43 9.90
C VAL A 63 -9.28 23.22 8.89
N PRO A 64 -7.95 23.31 9.04
CA PRO A 64 -7.09 24.10 8.14
C PRO A 64 -6.87 23.43 6.77
N LEU A 65 -7.95 23.14 6.06
CA LEU A 65 -7.98 22.36 4.80
C LEU A 65 -7.10 22.95 3.69
N GLN A 66 -6.97 24.28 3.65
CA GLN A 66 -6.22 24.98 2.58
C GLN A 66 -4.70 24.81 2.67
N LYS A 67 -4.21 24.30 3.80
CA LYS A 67 -2.77 24.03 4.02
C LYS A 67 -2.39 22.60 3.60
N ALA A 68 -3.38 21.72 3.41
CA ALA A 68 -3.11 20.33 3.13
C ALA A 68 -2.71 20.11 1.66
N ASP A 69 -1.65 19.32 1.44
CA ASP A 69 -1.30 18.77 0.13
C ASP A 69 -2.34 17.75 -0.31
N SER A 70 -2.92 17.00 0.64
CA SER A 70 -4.00 16.05 0.38
C SER A 70 -4.89 15.87 1.60
N VAL A 71 -6.18 15.69 1.36
CA VAL A 71 -7.16 15.31 2.39
C VAL A 71 -7.63 13.89 2.10
N ILE A 72 -7.47 13.00 3.09
CA ILE A 72 -7.80 11.58 2.96
C ILE A 72 -9.06 11.27 3.79
N VAL A 73 -10.13 10.84 3.13
CA VAL A 73 -11.38 10.43 3.77
C VAL A 73 -11.35 8.93 4.01
N CYS A 74 -11.23 8.53 5.27
CA CYS A 74 -11.13 7.13 5.72
C CYS A 74 -12.42 6.60 6.36
N ILE A 75 -13.56 7.21 6.10
CA ILE A 75 -14.87 6.78 6.60
C ILE A 75 -15.35 5.61 5.73
N GLY A 76 -15.39 4.38 6.28
CA GLY A 76 -15.73 3.17 5.52
C GLY A 76 -17.06 2.53 5.90
N GLU A 77 -17.47 2.62 7.17
CA GLU A 77 -18.67 1.94 7.68
C GLU A 77 -19.96 2.70 7.41
N ASN A 78 -19.89 4.02 7.29
CA ASN A 78 -21.03 4.88 7.01
C ASN A 78 -20.88 5.55 5.65
N LEU A 79 -21.57 4.99 4.64
CA LEU A 79 -21.56 5.48 3.26
C LEU A 79 -22.04 6.94 3.17
N GLU A 80 -23.13 7.27 3.87
CA GLU A 80 -23.68 8.62 3.85
C GLU A 80 -22.68 9.63 4.41
N ALA A 81 -22.07 9.34 5.58
CA ALA A 81 -21.06 10.20 6.18
C ALA A 81 -19.82 10.38 5.27
N SER A 82 -19.39 9.32 4.59
CA SER A 82 -18.29 9.39 3.63
C SER A 82 -18.61 10.34 2.48
N LEU A 83 -19.76 10.17 1.84
CA LEU A 83 -20.17 10.97 0.69
C LEU A 83 -20.44 12.43 1.06
N LEU A 84 -21.11 12.70 2.19
CA LEU A 84 -21.32 14.05 2.71
C LEU A 84 -20.00 14.74 3.02
N THR A 85 -19.04 14.03 3.61
CA THR A 85 -17.71 14.57 3.89
C THR A 85 -16.99 14.97 2.60
N VAL A 86 -16.98 14.10 1.59
CA VAL A 86 -16.37 14.41 0.28
C VAL A 86 -17.06 15.59 -0.40
N LEU A 87 -18.38 15.64 -0.37
CA LEU A 87 -19.14 16.77 -0.92
C LEU A 87 -18.77 18.09 -0.21
N ASN A 88 -18.76 18.09 1.12
CA ASN A 88 -18.37 19.26 1.91
C ASN A 88 -16.94 19.73 1.59
N LEU A 89 -15.98 18.79 1.45
CA LEU A 89 -14.60 19.11 1.07
C LEU A 89 -14.54 19.78 -0.32
N LYS A 90 -15.27 19.26 -1.30
CA LYS A 90 -15.38 19.87 -2.64
C LYS A 90 -15.96 21.28 -2.57
N GLU A 91 -17.04 21.48 -1.83
CA GLU A 91 -17.66 22.79 -1.65
C GLU A 91 -16.77 23.78 -0.88
N LEU A 92 -15.85 23.29 -0.04
CA LEU A 92 -14.82 24.08 0.65
C LEU A 92 -13.56 24.31 -0.21
N GLY A 93 -13.54 23.83 -1.46
CA GLY A 93 -12.49 24.09 -2.43
C GLY A 93 -11.25 23.24 -2.28
N VAL A 94 -11.32 22.10 -1.58
CA VAL A 94 -10.19 21.15 -1.47
C VAL A 94 -9.93 20.52 -2.83
N LYS A 95 -8.70 20.64 -3.32
CA LYS A 95 -8.32 20.20 -4.67
C LYS A 95 -7.97 18.71 -4.73
N HIS A 96 -7.21 18.22 -3.75
CA HIS A 96 -6.72 16.86 -3.73
C HIS A 96 -7.38 16.05 -2.62
N ILE A 97 -8.36 15.24 -3.00
CA ILE A 97 -9.13 14.38 -2.09
C ILE A 97 -8.88 12.93 -2.46
N ILE A 98 -8.42 12.15 -1.51
CA ILE A 98 -8.30 10.70 -1.61
C ILE A 98 -9.39 10.09 -0.74
N ALA A 99 -10.11 9.08 -1.22
CA ALA A 99 -11.20 8.50 -0.45
C ALA A 99 -11.08 6.98 -0.33
N LYS A 100 -11.33 6.47 0.88
CA LYS A 100 -11.51 5.04 1.10
C LYS A 100 -12.86 4.60 0.54
N SER A 101 -12.86 3.52 -0.23
CA SER A 101 -14.10 2.89 -0.67
C SER A 101 -14.27 1.51 -0.05
N SER A 102 -15.52 1.18 0.32
CA SER A 102 -15.91 -0.13 0.87
C SER A 102 -16.64 -1.03 -0.14
N SER A 103 -17.01 -0.51 -1.32
CA SER A 103 -17.73 -1.27 -2.34
C SER A 103 -17.57 -0.65 -3.73
N ALA A 104 -17.87 -1.43 -4.79
CA ALA A 104 -17.88 -0.92 -6.16
C ALA A 104 -18.88 0.23 -6.37
N ALA A 105 -20.06 0.14 -5.75
CA ALA A 105 -21.07 1.21 -5.80
C ALA A 105 -20.55 2.49 -5.14
N HIS A 106 -19.89 2.37 -3.98
CA HIS A 106 -19.25 3.50 -3.30
C HIS A 106 -18.19 4.14 -4.18
N SER A 107 -17.30 3.34 -4.78
CA SER A 107 -16.27 3.84 -5.72
C SER A 107 -16.90 4.64 -6.86
N SER A 108 -17.93 4.11 -7.50
CA SER A 108 -18.60 4.78 -8.63
C SER A 108 -19.20 6.15 -8.26
N ILE A 109 -19.70 6.29 -7.02
CA ILE A 109 -20.20 7.59 -6.55
C ILE A 109 -19.05 8.54 -6.25
N LEU A 110 -17.98 8.07 -5.60
CA LEU A 110 -16.79 8.87 -5.31
C LEU A 110 -16.11 9.40 -6.57
N GLU A 111 -16.03 8.57 -7.64
CA GLU A 111 -15.54 8.97 -8.95
C GLU A 111 -16.39 10.12 -9.54
N LYS A 112 -17.72 9.99 -9.47
CA LYS A 112 -18.63 11.03 -9.93
C LYS A 112 -18.55 12.32 -9.12
N LEU A 113 -18.21 12.23 -7.84
CA LEU A 113 -17.90 13.40 -6.99
C LEU A 113 -16.54 14.01 -7.32
N GLY A 114 -15.73 13.36 -8.17
CA GLY A 114 -14.48 13.87 -8.67
C GLY A 114 -13.36 13.85 -7.61
N VAL A 115 -13.27 12.80 -6.78
CA VAL A 115 -12.11 12.59 -5.92
C VAL A 115 -10.87 12.35 -6.78
N SER A 116 -9.69 12.65 -6.24
CA SER A 116 -8.44 12.53 -6.98
C SER A 116 -7.97 11.09 -7.06
N ASP A 117 -8.27 10.28 -6.03
CA ASP A 117 -7.89 8.89 -5.96
C ASP A 117 -8.82 8.12 -5.01
N ILE A 118 -8.94 6.79 -5.22
CA ILE A 118 -9.75 5.89 -4.41
C ILE A 118 -8.92 4.68 -4.02
N PHE A 119 -8.89 4.35 -2.74
CA PHE A 119 -8.17 3.17 -2.24
C PHE A 119 -9.10 2.20 -1.51
N HIS A 120 -8.75 0.91 -1.55
CA HIS A 120 -9.56 -0.19 -1.04
C HIS A 120 -8.73 -1.08 -0.09
N PRO A 121 -8.39 -0.60 1.11
CA PRO A 121 -7.40 -1.27 1.96
C PRO A 121 -7.78 -2.71 2.32
N GLU A 122 -9.05 -2.99 2.56
CA GLU A 122 -9.53 -4.33 2.88
C GLU A 122 -9.43 -5.28 1.68
N ARG A 123 -9.87 -4.83 0.50
CA ARG A 123 -9.80 -5.62 -0.74
C ARG A 123 -8.35 -5.91 -1.11
N ASP A 124 -7.52 -4.88 -1.13
CA ASP A 124 -6.16 -4.97 -1.60
C ASP A 124 -5.31 -5.84 -0.65
N SER A 125 -5.51 -5.71 0.67
CA SER A 125 -4.88 -6.58 1.67
C SER A 125 -5.35 -8.03 1.59
N ALA A 126 -6.66 -8.25 1.35
CA ALA A 126 -7.20 -9.61 1.21
C ALA A 126 -6.69 -10.30 -0.07
N ILE A 127 -6.60 -9.56 -1.19
CA ILE A 127 -6.01 -10.08 -2.43
C ILE A 127 -4.53 -10.43 -2.22
N ALA A 128 -3.76 -9.54 -1.60
CA ALA A 128 -2.34 -9.79 -1.31
C ALA A 128 -2.15 -11.03 -0.42
N LEU A 129 -3.00 -11.22 0.60
CA LEU A 129 -2.98 -12.42 1.43
C LEU A 129 -3.34 -13.68 0.64
N ALA A 130 -4.38 -13.62 -0.19
CA ALA A 130 -4.83 -14.76 -1.01
C ALA A 130 -3.72 -15.20 -1.99
N GLU A 131 -3.05 -14.24 -2.65
CA GLU A 131 -1.93 -14.53 -3.54
C GLU A 131 -0.76 -15.19 -2.78
N ARG A 132 -0.44 -14.70 -1.59
CA ARG A 132 0.59 -15.31 -0.73
C ARG A 132 0.23 -16.73 -0.30
N LEU A 133 -1.02 -16.98 0.08
CA LEU A 133 -1.50 -18.33 0.44
C LEU A 133 -1.51 -19.28 -0.76
N ASN A 134 -1.79 -18.79 -1.95
CA ASN A 134 -1.79 -19.56 -3.19
C ASN A 134 -0.37 -19.94 -3.67
N ARG A 135 0.66 -19.28 -3.10
CA ARG A 135 2.06 -19.42 -3.52
C ARG A 135 2.98 -19.62 -2.31
N PRO A 136 2.91 -20.77 -1.61
CA PRO A 136 3.58 -20.97 -0.31
C PRO A 136 5.10 -20.82 -0.37
N ASN A 137 5.72 -21.06 -1.52
CA ASN A 137 7.17 -20.90 -1.71
C ASN A 137 7.56 -19.46 -2.14
N MET A 138 6.59 -18.59 -2.39
CA MET A 138 6.82 -17.18 -2.66
C MET A 138 6.67 -16.38 -1.37
N LEU A 139 7.76 -15.79 -0.90
CA LEU A 139 7.79 -15.00 0.34
C LEU A 139 7.05 -13.68 0.18
N ASP A 140 7.12 -13.08 -1.02
CA ASP A 140 6.42 -11.84 -1.34
C ASP A 140 6.02 -11.81 -2.83
N PHE A 141 4.99 -11.00 -3.12
CA PHE A 141 4.42 -10.84 -4.46
C PHE A 141 4.07 -9.36 -4.68
N LEU A 142 4.78 -8.73 -5.61
CA LEU A 142 4.56 -7.34 -5.98
C LEU A 142 4.08 -7.26 -7.44
N PRO A 143 2.82 -6.90 -7.71
CA PRO A 143 2.36 -6.59 -9.06
C PRO A 143 3.20 -5.43 -9.64
N PHE A 144 3.78 -5.63 -10.82
CA PHE A 144 4.64 -4.63 -11.46
C PHE A 144 3.90 -3.89 -12.58
N MET A 145 3.19 -4.65 -13.42
CA MET A 145 2.27 -4.15 -14.45
C MET A 145 1.25 -5.24 -14.77
N GLU A 146 0.27 -4.95 -15.60
CA GLU A 146 -0.75 -5.94 -15.98
C GLU A 146 -0.09 -7.20 -16.55
N GLY A 147 -0.37 -8.34 -15.92
CA GLY A 147 0.18 -9.65 -16.31
C GLY A 147 1.63 -9.93 -15.91
N PHE A 148 2.35 -8.99 -15.27
CA PHE A 148 3.73 -9.13 -14.81
C PHE A 148 3.86 -8.83 -13.33
N SER A 149 4.76 -9.56 -12.66
CA SER A 149 5.02 -9.38 -11.23
C SER A 149 6.50 -9.55 -10.89
N ILE A 150 6.85 -9.05 -9.71
CA ILE A 150 8.10 -9.39 -9.02
C ILE A 150 7.74 -10.32 -7.88
N VAL A 151 8.48 -11.41 -7.71
CA VAL A 151 8.25 -12.38 -6.63
C VAL A 151 9.54 -12.72 -5.91
N GLU A 152 9.45 -12.96 -4.62
CA GLU A 152 10.49 -13.55 -3.80
C GLU A 152 10.25 -15.05 -3.68
N VAL A 153 11.21 -15.87 -4.10
CA VAL A 153 11.11 -17.33 -4.08
C VAL A 153 12.31 -17.90 -3.33
N VAL A 154 12.08 -18.78 -2.36
CA VAL A 154 13.16 -19.58 -1.76
C VAL A 154 13.79 -20.44 -2.85
N CYS A 155 15.11 -20.56 -2.87
CA CYS A 155 15.87 -21.30 -3.88
C CYS A 155 15.27 -22.71 -4.07
N PRO A 156 14.76 -23.05 -5.28
CA PRO A 156 14.27 -24.39 -5.53
C PRO A 156 15.36 -25.43 -5.34
N LYS A 157 15.02 -26.59 -4.78
CA LYS A 157 15.99 -27.68 -4.49
C LYS A 157 16.82 -28.06 -5.70
N ASP A 158 16.22 -28.08 -6.88
CA ASP A 158 16.90 -28.42 -8.14
C ASP A 158 17.91 -27.37 -8.61
N PHE A 159 17.91 -26.18 -7.99
CA PHE A 159 18.84 -25.08 -8.32
C PHE A 159 20.05 -25.04 -7.39
N ILE A 160 19.99 -25.68 -6.25
CA ILE A 160 21.06 -25.70 -5.25
C ILE A 160 22.35 -26.23 -5.86
N GLY A 161 23.47 -25.54 -5.61
CA GLY A 161 24.79 -25.89 -6.11
C GLY A 161 25.06 -25.54 -7.58
N LYS A 162 24.11 -24.90 -8.28
CA LYS A 162 24.24 -24.46 -9.68
C LYS A 162 24.34 -22.94 -9.75
N THR A 163 24.93 -22.45 -10.83
CA THR A 163 24.91 -21.01 -11.13
C THR A 163 23.69 -20.63 -11.96
N LEU A 164 23.32 -19.32 -11.95
CA LEU A 164 22.22 -18.84 -12.82
C LEU A 164 22.53 -19.07 -14.30
N LYS A 165 23.83 -19.03 -14.66
CA LYS A 165 24.30 -19.31 -16.00
C LYS A 165 24.04 -20.76 -16.40
N ASP A 166 24.35 -21.73 -15.54
CA ASP A 166 24.10 -23.15 -15.78
C ASP A 166 22.61 -23.45 -15.90
N LEU A 167 21.80 -22.79 -15.08
CA LEU A 167 20.35 -22.96 -15.05
C LEU A 167 19.64 -22.35 -16.26
N ASN A 168 20.26 -21.36 -16.91
CA ASN A 168 19.69 -20.63 -18.04
C ASN A 168 18.24 -20.21 -17.84
N ILE A 169 17.96 -19.63 -16.65
CA ILE A 169 16.61 -19.39 -16.12
C ILE A 169 15.77 -18.55 -17.08
N THR A 170 16.37 -17.48 -17.62
CA THR A 170 15.65 -16.58 -18.52
C THR A 170 15.15 -17.29 -19.75
N HIS A 171 15.96 -18.10 -20.38
CA HIS A 171 15.58 -18.82 -21.60
C HIS A 171 14.60 -19.99 -21.31
N LYS A 172 14.84 -20.71 -20.21
CA LYS A 172 14.07 -21.92 -19.87
C LYS A 172 12.69 -21.61 -19.29
N TYR A 173 12.59 -20.57 -18.46
CA TYR A 173 11.37 -20.27 -17.72
C TYR A 173 10.70 -18.95 -18.16
N GLY A 174 11.41 -18.08 -18.90
CA GLY A 174 10.87 -16.79 -19.34
C GLY A 174 10.81 -15.73 -18.22
N VAL A 175 11.63 -15.89 -17.18
CA VAL A 175 11.72 -14.96 -16.04
C VAL A 175 13.17 -14.48 -15.88
N GLN A 176 13.35 -13.30 -15.29
CA GLN A 176 14.67 -12.74 -14.97
C GLN A 176 14.89 -12.75 -13.46
N VAL A 177 16.08 -13.24 -13.03
CA VAL A 177 16.54 -13.04 -11.65
C VAL A 177 17.13 -11.64 -11.56
N ILE A 178 16.59 -10.80 -10.67
CA ILE A 178 17.02 -9.41 -10.49
C ILE A 178 17.88 -9.21 -9.24
N ALA A 179 17.72 -10.09 -8.22
CA ALA A 179 18.54 -10.09 -7.02
C ALA A 179 18.57 -11.48 -6.39
N ILE A 180 19.61 -11.71 -5.56
CA ILE A 180 19.73 -12.90 -4.69
C ILE A 180 20.01 -12.39 -3.30
N ARG A 181 19.21 -12.83 -2.30
CA ARG A 181 19.44 -12.55 -0.88
C ARG A 181 19.91 -13.82 -0.19
N ASP A 182 21.11 -13.76 0.35
CA ASP A 182 21.62 -14.72 1.33
C ASP A 182 21.00 -14.38 2.70
N PRO A 183 20.36 -15.31 3.42
CA PRO A 183 19.80 -15.04 4.75
C PRO A 183 20.82 -14.51 5.77
N GLN A 184 22.09 -14.80 5.57
CA GLN A 184 23.18 -14.36 6.46
C GLN A 184 23.71 -12.96 6.10
N GLU A 185 23.34 -12.40 4.93
CA GLU A 185 23.75 -11.07 4.47
C GLU A 185 22.57 -10.06 4.54
N PRO A 186 22.77 -8.86 5.12
CA PRO A 186 21.68 -7.90 5.28
C PRO A 186 21.20 -7.27 3.96
N THR A 187 22.02 -7.33 2.90
CA THR A 187 21.73 -6.69 1.60
C THR A 187 21.71 -7.70 0.46
N PRO A 188 20.67 -7.66 -0.40
CA PRO A 188 20.64 -8.53 -1.58
C PRO A 188 21.77 -8.21 -2.56
N LYS A 189 22.30 -9.24 -3.20
CA LYS A 189 23.23 -9.11 -4.32
C LYS A 189 22.45 -8.74 -5.57
N ILE A 190 22.84 -7.64 -6.23
CA ILE A 190 22.24 -7.13 -7.48
C ILE A 190 23.34 -6.96 -8.52
N GLY A 191 23.01 -7.12 -9.79
CA GLY A 191 23.96 -6.90 -10.89
C GLY A 191 24.49 -8.18 -11.51
N ASN A 192 25.81 -8.44 -11.45
CA ASN A 192 26.38 -9.64 -12.07
C ASN A 192 26.13 -10.89 -11.23
N LEU A 193 24.98 -11.53 -11.45
CA LEU A 193 24.50 -12.68 -10.71
C LEU A 193 24.82 -14.02 -11.41
N ALA A 194 25.31 -13.98 -12.66
CA ALA A 194 25.40 -15.15 -13.53
C ALA A 194 26.23 -16.30 -12.95
N ASP A 195 27.32 -15.97 -12.27
CA ASP A 195 28.31 -16.94 -11.77
C ASP A 195 28.14 -17.24 -10.26
N ILE A 196 27.08 -16.72 -9.63
CA ILE A 196 26.78 -17.01 -8.21
C ILE A 196 26.24 -18.44 -8.10
N VAL A 197 26.86 -19.24 -7.22
CA VAL A 197 26.39 -20.58 -6.89
C VAL A 197 25.29 -20.46 -5.84
N LEU A 198 24.11 -20.94 -6.19
CA LEU A 198 22.93 -20.87 -5.32
C LEU A 198 23.02 -21.85 -4.15
N GLN A 199 22.60 -21.37 -2.96
CA GLN A 199 22.53 -22.13 -1.72
C GLN A 199 21.08 -22.47 -1.33
N GLU A 200 20.90 -23.37 -0.35
CA GLU A 200 19.59 -23.89 0.02
C GLU A 200 18.62 -22.80 0.52
N ASP A 201 19.12 -21.84 1.31
CA ASP A 201 18.29 -20.79 1.92
C ASP A 201 18.31 -19.47 1.15
N ASP A 202 18.96 -19.42 -0.01
CA ASP A 202 18.95 -18.22 -0.86
C ASP A 202 17.54 -17.85 -1.27
N VAL A 203 17.25 -16.56 -1.27
CA VAL A 203 15.99 -16.00 -1.79
C VAL A 203 16.24 -15.33 -3.13
N LEU A 204 15.58 -15.82 -4.16
CA LEU A 204 15.66 -15.30 -5.51
C LEU A 204 14.55 -14.26 -5.74
N PHE A 205 14.90 -13.09 -6.22
CA PHE A 205 13.96 -12.08 -6.69
C PHE A 205 13.79 -12.26 -8.20
N LEU A 206 12.59 -12.68 -8.61
CA LEU A 206 12.25 -12.97 -10.00
C LEU A 206 11.28 -11.93 -10.52
N ILE A 207 11.50 -11.47 -11.77
CA ILE A 207 10.54 -10.64 -12.50
C ILE A 207 10.14 -11.37 -13.79
N GLY A 208 8.85 -11.35 -14.12
CA GLY A 208 8.35 -11.95 -15.34
C GLY A 208 6.83 -12.02 -15.45
N PRO A 209 6.32 -12.62 -16.54
CA PRO A 209 4.89 -12.89 -16.70
C PRO A 209 4.36 -13.80 -15.58
N ASN A 210 3.15 -13.53 -15.11
CA ASN A 210 2.55 -14.27 -13.99
C ASN A 210 2.49 -15.79 -14.24
N ASN A 211 2.14 -16.21 -15.46
CA ASN A 211 2.11 -17.62 -15.85
C ASN A 211 3.48 -18.30 -15.88
N ALA A 212 4.55 -17.54 -16.11
CA ALA A 212 5.91 -18.04 -16.05
C ALA A 212 6.41 -18.17 -14.62
N LEU A 213 6.08 -17.21 -13.76
CA LEU A 213 6.38 -17.21 -12.32
C LEU A 213 5.64 -18.33 -11.58
N ASP A 214 4.47 -18.74 -12.06
CA ASP A 214 3.70 -19.85 -11.49
C ASP A 214 4.43 -21.20 -11.50
N LYS A 215 5.46 -21.35 -12.33
CA LYS A 215 6.33 -22.56 -12.37
C LYS A 215 7.22 -22.69 -11.12
N PHE A 216 7.34 -21.64 -10.33
CA PHE A 216 8.12 -21.60 -9.09
C PHE A 216 7.25 -21.75 -7.84
N LYS A 217 5.99 -22.16 -7.98
CA LYS A 217 5.04 -22.36 -6.86
C LYS A 217 5.31 -23.64 -6.03
N SER A 218 6.07 -24.58 -6.56
CA SER A 218 6.29 -25.90 -5.95
C SER A 218 7.65 -26.05 -5.32
#